data_f1504e503879a92776f8e566ee2b36a0
#
_entry.id   f1504e503879a92776f8e566ee2b36a0
#
_cell.length_a   1.000
_cell.length_b   1.000
_cell.length_c   1.000
_cell.angle_alpha   90.00
_cell.angle_beta   90.00
_cell.angle_gamma   90.00
#
_symmetry.space_group_name_H-M   'P 1'
#
loop_
_entity.id
_entity.type
_entity.pdbx_description
1 polymer ?
#
loop_
_entity_poly.entity_id
_entity_poly.type
_entity_poly.pdbx_seq_one_letter_code
_entity_poly.pdbx_strand_id
1 'polypeptide(L)'
;RKFILVEMEDYANNITAERVRRGINGVPKSRNFQEGTGGSFSYFELGAHIEMESILKGENLPSYEEFAKYLFYTATGEEFDASKINKDKNYIGTSKDYEIYLFYKPDLNYLKSTALTLDRAKSLGKQNGKKRLVFAPAKFVDSHTLTDLRIEFCQLPFEIYKLRG
;
A
#
# COMPACT_ATOMS: atom_id res chain seq x y z
N ARG A 1 -16.19 -18.89 -9.41
CA ARG A 1 -16.26 -18.83 -7.95
C ARG A 1 -15.08 -18.05 -7.40
N LYS A 2 -15.30 -17.31 -6.30
CA LYS A 2 -14.23 -16.64 -5.55
C LYS A 2 -13.90 -17.51 -4.34
N PHE A 3 -12.62 -17.62 -3.99
CA PHE A 3 -12.14 -18.36 -2.82
C PHE A 3 -10.94 -17.67 -2.20
N ILE A 4 -10.69 -17.95 -0.93
CA ILE A 4 -9.51 -17.54 -0.18
C ILE A 4 -8.91 -18.83 0.38
N LEU A 5 -7.62 -19.03 0.16
CA LEU A 5 -6.83 -20.11 0.75
C LEU A 5 -5.88 -19.48 1.78
N VAL A 6 -5.78 -20.12 2.94
CA VAL A 6 -4.82 -19.77 3.99
C VAL A 6 -3.96 -20.99 4.26
N GLU A 7 -2.65 -20.82 4.18
CA GLU A 7 -1.67 -21.89 4.44
C GLU A 7 -0.58 -21.31 5.34
N MET A 8 -0.24 -22.05 6.39
CA MET A 8 0.72 -21.62 7.40
C MET A 8 2.09 -22.27 7.24
N GLU A 9 2.19 -23.31 6.41
CA GLU A 9 3.40 -24.11 6.24
C GLU A 9 4.30 -23.57 5.11
N ASP A 10 5.58 -23.89 5.17
CA ASP A 10 6.61 -23.41 4.25
C ASP A 10 6.36 -23.78 2.77
N TYR A 11 5.51 -24.78 2.52
CA TYR A 11 5.13 -25.18 1.17
C TYR A 11 4.00 -24.35 0.53
N ALA A 12 3.53 -23.30 1.19
CA ALA A 12 2.45 -22.44 0.71
C ALA A 12 2.68 -21.97 -0.75
N ASN A 13 3.87 -21.48 -1.06
CA ASN A 13 4.22 -21.04 -2.41
C ASN A 13 4.51 -22.20 -3.35
N ASN A 14 5.30 -23.18 -2.90
CA ASN A 14 5.83 -24.24 -3.77
C ASN A 14 4.81 -25.31 -4.10
N ILE A 15 3.85 -25.56 -3.22
CA ILE A 15 2.82 -26.60 -3.43
C ILE A 15 1.45 -25.95 -3.60
N THR A 16 0.99 -25.18 -2.62
CA THR A 16 -0.40 -24.69 -2.61
C THR A 16 -0.65 -23.70 -3.73
N ALA A 17 0.14 -22.63 -3.83
CA ALA A 17 0.03 -21.66 -4.90
C ALA A 17 0.34 -22.28 -6.28
N GLU A 18 1.30 -23.21 -6.35
CA GLU A 18 1.64 -23.89 -7.60
C GLU A 18 0.48 -24.77 -8.10
N ARG A 19 -0.26 -25.44 -7.22
CA ARG A 19 -1.47 -26.17 -7.59
C ARG A 19 -2.54 -25.26 -8.18
N VAL A 20 -2.71 -24.06 -7.61
CA VAL A 20 -3.64 -23.05 -8.14
C VAL A 20 -3.17 -22.57 -9.51
N ARG A 21 -1.87 -22.27 -9.69
CA ARG A 21 -1.30 -21.89 -11.00
C ARG A 21 -1.56 -22.96 -12.07
N ARG A 22 -1.32 -24.24 -11.73
CA ARG A 22 -1.59 -25.36 -12.63
C ARG A 22 -3.07 -25.52 -12.95
N GLY A 23 -3.95 -25.32 -11.98
CA GLY A 23 -5.39 -25.30 -12.22
C GLY A 23 -5.82 -24.22 -13.21
N ILE A 24 -5.24 -23.01 -13.09
CA ILE A 24 -5.52 -21.88 -13.97
C ILE A 24 -4.92 -22.06 -15.36
N ASN A 25 -3.66 -22.48 -15.44
CA ASN A 25 -2.91 -22.53 -16.69
C ASN A 25 -3.00 -23.88 -17.42
N GLY A 26 -3.48 -24.93 -16.75
CA GLY A 26 -3.44 -26.30 -17.24
C GLY A 26 -2.09 -26.97 -16.96
N VAL A 27 -2.06 -28.26 -17.18
CA VAL A 27 -0.85 -29.10 -17.04
C VAL A 27 -0.57 -29.80 -18.36
N PRO A 28 0.45 -29.36 -19.13
CA PRO A 28 0.83 -30.01 -20.36
C PRO A 28 1.07 -31.52 -20.16
N LYS A 29 0.59 -32.36 -21.06
CA LYS A 29 0.66 -33.84 -20.99
C LYS A 29 -0.22 -34.50 -19.92
N SER A 30 -1.06 -33.80 -19.20
CA SER A 30 -2.09 -34.42 -18.36
C SER A 30 -3.25 -34.93 -19.21
N ARG A 31 -3.77 -36.12 -18.93
CA ARG A 31 -4.93 -36.67 -19.66
C ARG A 31 -6.21 -35.88 -19.48
N ASN A 32 -6.39 -35.26 -18.30
CA ASN A 32 -7.65 -34.63 -17.88
C ASN A 32 -7.56 -33.13 -17.64
N PHE A 33 -6.35 -32.54 -17.67
CA PHE A 33 -6.07 -31.16 -17.30
C PHE A 33 -5.05 -30.48 -18.23
N GLN A 34 -5.13 -30.71 -19.52
CA GLN A 34 -4.25 -30.05 -20.49
C GLN A 34 -4.56 -28.57 -20.57
N GLU A 35 -5.84 -28.24 -20.60
CA GLU A 35 -6.33 -26.85 -20.58
C GLU A 35 -6.69 -26.45 -19.15
N GLY A 36 -6.23 -25.27 -18.76
CA GLY A 36 -6.57 -24.71 -17.45
C GLY A 36 -7.97 -24.12 -17.43
N THR A 37 -8.43 -23.81 -16.23
CA THR A 37 -9.75 -23.17 -16.03
C THR A 37 -9.75 -21.68 -16.38
N GLY A 38 -8.58 -21.09 -16.66
CA GLY A 38 -8.41 -19.65 -16.76
C GLY A 38 -8.59 -18.93 -15.42
N GLY A 39 -8.54 -17.61 -15.46
CA GLY A 39 -8.69 -16.77 -14.29
C GLY A 39 -7.37 -16.26 -13.74
N SER A 40 -7.42 -15.66 -12.54
CA SER A 40 -6.26 -15.13 -11.84
C SER A 40 -6.41 -15.33 -10.33
N PHE A 41 -5.30 -15.27 -9.61
CA PHE A 41 -5.28 -15.20 -8.15
C PHE A 41 -4.12 -14.33 -7.69
N SER A 42 -4.25 -13.77 -6.50
CA SER A 42 -3.18 -13.03 -5.83
C SER A 42 -2.60 -13.91 -4.72
N TYR A 43 -1.28 -13.99 -4.66
CA TYR A 43 -0.56 -14.65 -3.59
C TYR A 43 0.02 -13.60 -2.64
N PHE A 44 -0.22 -13.78 -1.36
CA PHE A 44 0.26 -12.88 -0.32
C PHE A 44 1.05 -13.67 0.72
N GLU A 45 2.13 -13.10 1.20
CA GLU A 45 2.87 -13.57 2.36
C GLU A 45 2.72 -12.55 3.50
N LEU A 46 2.69 -13.04 4.72
CA LEU A 46 2.76 -12.16 5.87
C LEU A 46 4.18 -11.57 5.94
N GLY A 47 4.27 -10.27 5.84
CA GLY A 47 5.50 -9.53 6.08
C GLY A 47 5.84 -9.45 7.56
N ALA A 48 6.94 -8.77 7.87
CA ALA A 48 7.28 -8.46 9.25
C ALA A 48 6.14 -7.72 9.95
N HIS A 49 5.89 -8.06 11.21
CA HIS A 49 4.87 -7.40 12.01
C HIS A 49 5.23 -5.93 12.21
N ILE A 50 4.33 -5.03 11.83
CA ILE A 50 4.49 -3.58 12.06
C ILE A 50 3.85 -3.25 13.40
N GLU A 51 4.67 -3.08 14.43
CA GLU A 51 4.20 -2.64 15.73
C GLU A 51 4.24 -1.11 15.83
N MET A 52 3.15 -0.51 16.26
CA MET A 52 3.03 0.93 16.43
C MET A 52 4.09 1.48 17.39
N GLU A 53 4.32 0.80 18.50
CA GLU A 53 5.31 1.21 19.49
C GLU A 53 6.74 1.19 18.92
N SER A 54 7.06 0.23 18.07
CA SER A 54 8.36 0.12 17.40
C SER A 54 8.58 1.30 16.43
N ILE A 55 7.54 1.71 15.71
CA ILE A 55 7.59 2.90 14.84
C ILE A 55 7.84 4.16 15.69
N LEU A 56 7.14 4.32 16.81
CA LEU A 56 7.29 5.47 17.70
C LEU A 56 8.67 5.54 18.37
N LYS A 57 9.27 4.39 18.66
CA LYS A 57 10.62 4.28 19.23
C LYS A 57 11.72 4.34 18.17
N GLY A 58 11.37 4.24 16.88
CA GLY A 58 12.33 4.18 15.78
C GLY A 58 12.99 2.82 15.60
N GLU A 59 12.43 1.78 16.22
CA GLU A 59 12.89 0.40 16.11
C GLU A 59 12.14 -0.29 14.98
N ASN A 60 12.88 -1.08 14.15
CA ASN A 60 12.27 -1.89 13.08
C ASN A 60 11.34 -1.10 12.13
N LEU A 61 11.75 0.11 11.76
CA LEU A 61 11.01 0.90 10.79
C LEU A 61 10.99 0.18 9.43
N PRO A 62 9.79 -0.03 8.83
CA PRO A 62 9.70 -0.68 7.53
C PRO A 62 10.41 0.13 6.45
N SER A 63 10.87 -0.52 5.39
CA SER A 63 11.36 0.20 4.22
C SER A 63 10.26 1.07 3.59
N TYR A 64 10.67 2.06 2.79
CA TYR A 64 9.69 2.94 2.13
C TYR A 64 8.70 2.15 1.27
N GLU A 65 9.19 1.17 0.50
CA GLU A 65 8.40 0.35 -0.40
C GLU A 65 7.42 -0.56 0.34
N GLU A 66 7.85 -1.21 1.40
CA GLU A 66 6.99 -2.07 2.23
C GLU A 66 5.88 -1.26 2.86
N PHE A 67 6.22 -0.08 3.39
CA PHE A 67 5.24 0.79 4.01
C PHE A 67 4.28 1.40 2.98
N ALA A 68 4.77 1.82 1.82
CA ALA A 68 3.95 2.30 0.71
C ALA A 68 2.96 1.24 0.23
N LYS A 69 3.41 -0.01 0.05
CA LYS A 69 2.56 -1.15 -0.31
C LYS A 69 1.45 -1.38 0.71
N TYR A 70 1.81 -1.39 1.98
CA TYR A 70 0.86 -1.58 3.08
C TYR A 70 -0.21 -0.48 3.11
N LEU A 71 0.21 0.80 3.09
CA LEU A 71 -0.69 1.95 3.13
C LEU A 71 -1.60 2.02 1.91
N PHE A 72 -1.05 1.79 0.72
CA PHE A 72 -1.82 1.80 -0.52
C PHE A 72 -2.95 0.76 -0.49
N TYR A 73 -2.61 -0.48 -0.16
CA TYR A 73 -3.61 -1.56 -0.07
C TYR A 73 -4.63 -1.30 1.04
N THR A 74 -4.19 -0.85 2.22
CA THR A 74 -5.09 -0.58 3.35
C THR A 74 -6.09 0.54 3.04
N ALA A 75 -5.64 1.57 2.32
CA ALA A 75 -6.47 2.72 1.98
C ALA A 75 -7.42 2.48 0.80
N THR A 76 -7.03 1.62 -0.14
CA THR A 76 -7.75 1.49 -1.42
C THR A 76 -8.37 0.10 -1.66
N GLY A 77 -7.82 -0.94 -1.04
CA GLY A 77 -8.15 -2.34 -1.35
C GLY A 77 -7.64 -2.79 -2.73
N GLU A 78 -6.87 -1.94 -3.43
CA GLU A 78 -6.37 -2.21 -4.77
C GLU A 78 -4.92 -2.76 -4.72
N GLU A 79 -4.51 -3.44 -5.79
CA GLU A 79 -3.15 -3.96 -5.91
C GLU A 79 -2.13 -2.83 -6.09
N PHE A 80 -1.03 -2.94 -5.38
CA PHE A 80 0.05 -1.95 -5.41
C PHE A 80 1.04 -2.22 -6.53
N ASP A 81 1.36 -1.21 -7.31
CA ASP A 81 2.36 -1.26 -8.39
C ASP A 81 3.61 -0.47 -7.98
N ALA A 82 4.65 -1.18 -7.54
CA ALA A 82 5.89 -0.57 -7.09
C ALA A 82 6.62 0.23 -8.18
N SER A 83 6.38 -0.07 -9.47
CA SER A 83 7.00 0.65 -10.59
C SER A 83 6.54 2.12 -10.71
N LYS A 84 5.41 2.45 -10.09
CA LYS A 84 4.83 3.80 -10.09
C LYS A 84 5.34 4.71 -8.99
N ILE A 85 6.14 4.19 -8.07
CA ILE A 85 6.72 5.01 -6.99
C ILE A 85 7.60 6.12 -7.57
N ASN A 86 7.39 7.33 -7.08
CA ASN A 86 8.28 8.46 -7.29
C ASN A 86 8.63 9.09 -5.94
N LYS A 87 9.76 8.67 -5.36
CA LYS A 87 10.21 9.11 -4.03
C LYS A 87 10.50 10.61 -3.96
N ASP A 88 10.95 11.23 -5.04
CA ASP A 88 11.24 12.67 -5.08
C ASP A 88 9.97 13.51 -4.95
N LYS A 89 8.86 12.98 -5.44
CA LYS A 89 7.53 13.60 -5.34
C LYS A 89 6.71 13.06 -4.17
N ASN A 90 7.28 12.18 -3.34
CA ASN A 90 6.56 11.45 -2.29
C ASN A 90 5.30 10.72 -2.80
N TYR A 91 5.24 10.38 -4.09
CA TYR A 91 4.11 9.76 -4.74
C TYR A 91 4.28 8.24 -4.75
N ILE A 92 3.24 7.52 -4.31
CA ILE A 92 3.28 6.06 -4.23
C ILE A 92 2.31 5.35 -5.18
N GLY A 93 1.41 6.08 -5.80
CA GLY A 93 0.52 5.49 -6.79
C GLY A 93 -0.83 6.21 -6.91
N THR A 94 -1.65 5.70 -7.80
CA THR A 94 -3.04 6.15 -8.00
C THR A 94 -3.98 4.96 -7.94
N SER A 95 -5.11 5.14 -7.27
CA SER A 95 -6.25 4.24 -7.25
C SER A 95 -7.40 4.79 -8.11
N LYS A 96 -8.54 4.13 -8.07
CA LYS A 96 -9.77 4.63 -8.73
C LYS A 96 -10.12 6.06 -8.26
N ASP A 97 -10.02 6.33 -6.95
CA ASP A 97 -10.54 7.56 -6.34
C ASP A 97 -9.44 8.52 -5.89
N TYR A 98 -8.20 8.03 -5.69
CA TYR A 98 -7.12 8.79 -5.07
C TYR A 98 -5.83 8.81 -5.87
N GLU A 99 -5.11 9.91 -5.78
CA GLU A 99 -3.66 10.01 -5.94
C GLU A 99 -3.04 9.96 -4.54
N ILE A 100 -2.06 9.08 -4.30
CA ILE A 100 -1.60 8.75 -2.96
C ILE A 100 -0.16 9.18 -2.77
N TYR A 101 0.08 9.89 -1.68
CA TYR A 101 1.37 10.47 -1.32
C TYR A 101 1.81 10.02 0.06
N LEU A 102 3.11 9.75 0.22
CA LEU A 102 3.70 9.26 1.46
C LEU A 102 4.96 10.05 1.83
N PHE A 103 4.86 10.87 2.88
CA PHE A 103 5.98 11.58 3.49
C PHE A 103 6.58 10.73 4.60
N TYR A 104 7.45 9.79 4.21
CA TYR A 104 8.06 8.83 5.11
C TYR A 104 9.51 8.55 4.71
N LYS A 105 10.33 8.34 5.71
CA LYS A 105 11.65 7.67 5.62
C LYS A 105 11.79 6.79 6.85
N PRO A 106 12.52 5.67 6.78
CA PRO A 106 12.83 4.84 7.94
C PRO A 106 13.90 5.50 8.83
N ASP A 107 13.60 6.71 9.30
CA ASP A 107 14.47 7.56 10.10
C ASP A 107 13.60 8.36 11.08
N LEU A 108 13.82 8.14 12.38
CA LEU A 108 13.04 8.77 13.43
C LEU A 108 13.20 10.30 13.45
N ASN A 109 14.39 10.83 13.13
CA ASN A 109 14.62 12.28 13.07
C ASN A 109 13.83 12.89 11.92
N TYR A 110 13.78 12.22 10.77
CA TYR A 110 12.94 12.63 9.66
C TYR A 110 11.46 12.66 10.05
N LEU A 111 10.98 11.61 10.73
CA LEU A 111 9.58 11.52 11.17
C LEU A 111 9.20 12.61 12.14
N LYS A 112 10.10 12.96 13.08
CA LYS A 112 9.89 14.04 14.06
C LYS A 112 9.92 15.44 13.45
N SER A 113 10.62 15.63 12.34
CA SER A 113 10.82 16.94 11.69
C SER A 113 9.98 17.15 10.43
N THR A 114 9.26 16.11 9.97
CA THR A 114 8.51 16.17 8.71
C THR A 114 7.03 16.40 8.96
N ALA A 115 6.48 17.35 8.20
CA ALA A 115 5.05 17.63 8.18
C ALA A 115 4.56 18.00 6.78
N LEU A 116 3.26 17.84 6.54
CA LEU A 116 2.58 18.44 5.39
C LEU A 116 2.42 19.95 5.66
N THR A 117 3.27 20.76 5.03
CA THR A 117 3.17 22.23 5.05
C THR A 117 2.32 22.72 3.88
N LEU A 118 1.91 23.99 3.92
CA LEU A 118 1.13 24.63 2.84
C LEU A 118 1.86 24.54 1.49
N ASP A 119 3.17 24.82 1.47
CA ASP A 119 3.96 24.77 0.24
C ASP A 119 4.03 23.35 -0.32
N ARG A 120 4.24 22.35 0.54
CA ARG A 120 4.18 20.94 0.14
C ARG A 120 2.79 20.54 -0.38
N ALA A 121 1.73 20.95 0.30
CA ALA A 121 0.36 20.67 -0.14
C ALA A 121 0.05 21.27 -1.52
N LYS A 122 0.50 22.50 -1.78
CA LYS A 122 0.37 23.17 -3.09
C LYS A 122 1.25 22.56 -4.19
N SER A 123 2.41 21.99 -3.82
CA SER A 123 3.34 21.36 -4.76
C SER A 123 2.94 19.94 -5.18
N LEU A 124 1.99 19.30 -4.47
CA LEU A 124 1.44 18.02 -4.89
C LEU A 124 0.76 18.20 -6.24
N GLY A 125 1.15 17.41 -7.22
CA GLY A 125 0.84 17.50 -8.64
C GLY A 125 -0.52 18.07 -9.07
N LYS A 126 -0.75 18.19 -10.35
CA LYS A 126 -2.02 18.71 -10.89
C LYS A 126 -3.17 17.79 -10.51
N GLN A 127 -4.30 18.35 -10.15
CA GLN A 127 -5.54 17.61 -9.88
C GLN A 127 -6.05 16.97 -11.18
N ASN A 128 -5.96 15.66 -11.28
CA ASN A 128 -6.52 14.88 -12.39
C ASN A 128 -7.98 14.47 -12.12
N GLY A 129 -8.73 15.29 -11.39
CA GLY A 129 -10.10 14.99 -10.99
C GLY A 129 -10.21 14.10 -9.74
N LYS A 130 -9.16 13.42 -9.31
CA LYS A 130 -9.12 12.58 -8.12
C LYS A 130 -8.84 13.39 -6.85
N LYS A 131 -9.20 12.85 -5.71
CA LYS A 131 -8.75 13.35 -4.42
C LYS A 131 -7.29 12.96 -4.18
N ARG A 132 -6.61 13.67 -3.31
CA ARG A 132 -5.25 13.35 -2.86
C ARG A 132 -5.28 12.82 -1.45
N LEU A 133 -4.83 11.59 -1.26
CA LEU A 133 -4.65 10.99 0.04
C LEU A 133 -3.19 11.16 0.45
N VAL A 134 -2.94 11.87 1.55
CA VAL A 134 -1.59 12.22 1.98
C VAL A 134 -1.31 11.64 3.35
N PHE A 135 -0.34 10.75 3.40
CA PHE A 135 0.20 10.21 4.64
C PHE A 135 1.45 10.98 5.07
N ALA A 136 1.43 11.57 6.27
CA ALA A 136 2.60 12.24 6.83
C ALA A 136 2.57 12.22 8.38
N PRO A 137 3.72 12.39 9.06
CA PRO A 137 3.78 12.40 10.52
C PRO A 137 2.98 13.51 11.19
N ALA A 138 2.91 14.69 10.57
CA ALA A 138 2.16 15.84 11.05
C ALA A 138 1.65 16.71 9.89
N LYS A 139 0.75 17.66 10.19
CA LYS A 139 0.33 18.68 9.24
C LYS A 139 0.34 20.08 9.90
N PHE A 140 0.70 21.07 9.10
CA PHE A 140 0.62 22.49 9.44
C PHE A 140 -0.23 23.25 8.39
N VAL A 141 -1.34 22.62 7.99
CA VAL A 141 -2.31 23.16 7.04
C VAL A 141 -3.68 23.05 7.67
N ASP A 142 -4.46 24.10 7.60
CA ASP A 142 -5.82 24.12 8.11
C ASP A 142 -6.77 23.26 7.27
N SER A 143 -7.90 22.88 7.86
CA SER A 143 -8.85 21.97 7.23
C SER A 143 -9.55 22.58 6.00
N HIS A 144 -9.77 23.92 5.99
CA HIS A 144 -10.38 24.60 4.85
C HIS A 144 -9.47 24.52 3.63
N THR A 145 -8.19 24.86 3.79
CA THR A 145 -7.17 24.76 2.74
C THR A 145 -7.02 23.31 2.23
N LEU A 146 -7.06 22.32 3.10
CA LEU A 146 -7.01 20.91 2.66
C LEU A 146 -8.23 20.55 1.81
N THR A 147 -9.41 21.02 2.17
CA THR A 147 -10.64 20.80 1.40
C THR A 147 -10.55 21.44 0.02
N ASP A 148 -10.11 22.71 -0.06
CA ASP A 148 -9.92 23.44 -1.32
C ASP A 148 -8.92 22.74 -2.25
N LEU A 149 -7.85 22.21 -1.66
CA LEU A 149 -6.84 21.43 -2.36
C LEU A 149 -7.26 19.97 -2.61
N ARG A 150 -8.46 19.55 -2.20
CA ARG A 150 -8.97 18.18 -2.29
C ARG A 150 -8.00 17.15 -1.70
N ILE A 151 -7.43 17.47 -0.53
CA ILE A 151 -6.50 16.63 0.20
C ILE A 151 -7.22 16.00 1.39
N GLU A 152 -7.15 14.69 1.49
CA GLU A 152 -7.47 13.92 2.69
C GLU A 152 -6.14 13.60 3.39
N PHE A 153 -6.00 14.03 4.63
CA PHE A 153 -4.78 13.85 5.40
C PHE A 153 -4.92 12.71 6.40
N CYS A 154 -3.97 11.79 6.35
CA CYS A 154 -3.84 10.67 7.28
C CYS A 154 -2.54 10.78 8.07
N GLN A 155 -2.64 10.95 9.38
CA GLN A 155 -1.47 11.08 10.23
C GLN A 155 -0.78 9.73 10.46
N LEU A 156 0.54 9.69 10.23
CA LEU A 156 1.38 8.56 10.60
C LEU A 156 1.85 8.72 12.05
N PRO A 157 1.96 7.65 12.81
CA PRO A 157 1.53 6.27 12.56
C PRO A 157 0.08 5.98 12.95
N PHE A 158 -0.64 6.95 13.54
CA PHE A 158 -1.88 6.70 14.31
C PHE A 158 -3.12 6.41 13.45
N GLU A 159 -3.22 6.94 12.24
CA GLU A 159 -4.44 6.82 11.45
C GLU A 159 -4.49 5.59 10.53
N ILE A 160 -3.41 4.80 10.50
CA ILE A 160 -3.36 3.55 9.74
C ILE A 160 -4.49 2.58 10.14
N TYR A 161 -4.94 2.66 11.39
CA TYR A 161 -6.00 1.78 11.91
C TYR A 161 -7.43 2.29 11.70
N LYS A 162 -7.61 3.60 11.41
CA LYS A 162 -8.93 4.17 11.18
C LYS A 162 -9.48 3.91 9.78
N LEU A 163 -8.63 3.54 8.83
CA LEU A 163 -9.01 3.23 7.44
C LEU A 163 -9.74 1.88 7.32
N ARG A 164 -9.98 1.17 8.42
CA ARG A 164 -10.70 -0.11 8.47
C ARG A 164 -12.17 0.02 8.91
N GLY A 165 -12.73 1.23 8.94
CA GLY A 165 -14.14 1.46 9.23
C GLY A 165 -15.04 1.38 8.01
#